data_d79a558c2fd55ed3e9e46d84cbc02b4b
#
_entry.id   d79a558c2fd55ed3e9e46d84cbc02b4b
#
_cell.length_a   1.000
_cell.length_b   1.000
_cell.length_c   1.000
_cell.angle_alpha   90.00
_cell.angle_beta   90.00
_cell.angle_gamma   90.00
#
_symmetry.space_group_name_H-M   'P 1'
#
loop_
_entity.id
_entity.type
_entity.pdbx_description
1 polymer ?
#
loop_
_entity_poly.entity_id
_entity_poly.type
_entity_poly.pdbx_seq_one_letter_code
_entity_poly.pdbx_strand_id
1 'polypeptide(L)'
;MSKSYDWSFNSAQKPNSKLMLWLYNQYVLDCPVKGVSARSCDFSTLGWSGHSYLTLASAMKSESNLANQTWRYVKDAELNSTLRELGVFNKYTLDKELCVYAKGDKQKVEGLFYMIRNALAHGSFRYHCTKTGEYLVMQTSRNGKLRGRAVIKIDTLKRWRSLLNNRRKYLK
;
A
#
# COMPACT_ATOMS: atom_id res chain seq x y z
N MET A 1 2.91 -21.24 16.07
CA MET A 1 1.86 -20.21 15.90
C MET A 1 2.51 -18.94 15.41
N SER A 2 1.93 -18.27 14.43
CA SER A 2 2.41 -16.99 13.94
C SER A 2 2.18 -15.90 14.99
N LYS A 3 3.15 -15.01 15.16
CA LYS A 3 3.04 -13.88 16.09
C LYS A 3 2.05 -12.87 15.55
N SER A 4 1.07 -12.46 16.37
CA SER A 4 0.11 -11.41 16.04
C SER A 4 0.45 -10.09 16.71
N TYR A 5 0.11 -8.98 16.06
CA TYR A 5 0.38 -7.61 16.51
C TYR A 5 -0.91 -6.79 16.46
N ASP A 6 -1.06 -5.83 17.34
CA ASP A 6 -2.13 -4.83 17.27
C ASP A 6 -1.82 -3.71 16.25
N TRP A 7 -2.83 -2.92 15.91
CA TRP A 7 -2.71 -1.77 15.00
C TRP A 7 -2.30 -0.47 15.70
N SER A 8 -1.68 -0.56 16.87
CA SER A 8 -1.11 0.59 17.57
C SER A 8 0.30 0.90 17.04
N PHE A 9 0.59 2.16 16.76
CA PHE A 9 1.88 2.62 16.22
C PHE A 9 2.64 3.55 17.17
N ASN A 10 2.17 3.75 18.40
CA ASN A 10 2.72 4.73 19.33
C ASN A 10 4.20 4.48 19.74
N SER A 11 4.66 3.24 19.66
CA SER A 11 6.08 2.87 19.93
C SER A 11 6.65 2.06 18.76
N ALA A 12 6.22 2.40 17.54
CA ALA A 12 6.53 1.61 16.37
C ALA A 12 8.02 1.68 15.99
N GLN A 13 8.60 0.53 15.68
CA GLN A 13 9.91 0.47 15.04
C GLN A 13 9.84 1.17 13.69
N LYS A 14 10.81 2.05 13.43
CA LYS A 14 10.98 2.73 12.14
C LYS A 14 12.09 2.07 11.34
N PRO A 15 12.05 2.11 10.01
CA PRO A 15 13.16 1.68 9.17
C PRO A 15 14.37 2.59 9.40
N ASN A 16 15.55 2.11 8.98
CA ASN A 16 16.74 2.97 8.97
C ASN A 16 16.54 4.19 8.04
N SER A 17 17.33 5.22 8.23
CA SER A 17 17.18 6.50 7.52
C SER A 17 17.28 6.36 6.00
N LYS A 18 18.10 5.46 5.47
CA LYS A 18 18.22 5.20 4.02
C LYS A 18 16.93 4.62 3.43
N LEU A 19 16.35 3.62 4.08
CA LEU A 19 15.07 3.04 3.65
C LEU A 19 13.93 4.03 3.83
N MET A 20 13.92 4.78 4.93
CA MET A 20 12.90 5.79 5.17
C MET A 20 12.93 6.90 4.11
N LEU A 21 14.12 7.38 3.75
CA LEU A 21 14.31 8.38 2.69
C LEU A 21 13.82 7.83 1.34
N TRP A 22 14.13 6.56 1.04
CA TRP A 22 13.66 5.92 -0.18
C TRP A 22 12.13 5.82 -0.23
N LEU A 23 11.49 5.33 0.85
CA LEU A 23 10.03 5.25 0.96
C LEU A 23 9.38 6.62 0.77
N TYR A 24 9.92 7.64 1.43
CA TYR A 24 9.38 8.99 1.36
C TYR A 24 9.51 9.57 -0.06
N ASN A 25 10.67 9.45 -0.69
CA ASN A 25 10.86 9.89 -2.07
C ASN A 25 9.89 9.18 -3.03
N GLN A 26 9.81 7.84 -2.97
CA GLN A 26 9.08 7.06 -3.95
C GLN A 26 7.55 7.06 -3.75
N TYR A 27 7.08 7.18 -2.51
CA TYR A 27 5.66 7.04 -2.18
C TYR A 27 5.00 8.31 -1.66
N VAL A 28 5.76 9.31 -1.24
CA VAL A 28 5.21 10.60 -0.80
C VAL A 28 5.48 11.68 -1.85
N LEU A 29 6.75 11.95 -2.16
CA LEU A 29 7.11 13.01 -3.11
C LEU A 29 6.77 12.64 -4.56
N ASP A 30 7.03 11.41 -4.98
CA ASP A 30 6.74 10.87 -6.32
C ASP A 30 5.50 9.97 -6.33
N CYS A 31 4.52 10.22 -5.44
CA CYS A 31 3.25 9.49 -5.43
C CYS A 31 2.56 9.67 -6.79
N PRO A 32 2.26 8.59 -7.55
CA PRO A 32 1.78 8.71 -8.93
C PRO A 32 0.29 9.04 -9.05
N VAL A 33 -0.30 9.62 -8.02
CA VAL A 33 -1.71 10.04 -8.00
C VAL A 33 -1.80 11.50 -8.40
N LYS A 34 -2.59 11.78 -9.44
CA LYS A 34 -2.78 13.13 -9.98
C LYS A 34 -3.17 14.13 -8.88
N GLY A 35 -2.47 15.26 -8.85
CA GLY A 35 -2.72 16.33 -7.88
C GLY A 35 -2.26 16.04 -6.44
N VAL A 36 -1.55 14.93 -6.21
CA VAL A 36 -1.04 14.52 -4.89
C VAL A 36 0.48 14.58 -4.82
N SER A 37 1.15 14.29 -5.93
CA SER A 37 2.60 14.32 -6.02
C SER A 37 3.16 15.72 -5.82
N ALA A 38 4.17 15.86 -4.98
CA ALA A 38 4.93 17.10 -4.85
C ALA A 38 5.80 17.41 -6.08
N ARG A 39 6.10 16.41 -6.90
CA ARG A 39 6.96 16.51 -8.10
C ARG A 39 6.20 16.32 -9.41
N SER A 40 4.88 16.57 -9.42
CA SER A 40 4.01 16.44 -10.61
C SER A 40 4.09 15.07 -11.29
N CYS A 41 4.35 14.01 -10.53
CA CYS A 41 4.33 12.63 -10.99
C CYS A 41 2.90 12.11 -11.00
N ASP A 42 2.46 11.47 -12.07
CA ASP A 42 1.21 10.70 -12.13
C ASP A 42 1.38 9.44 -13.00
N PHE A 43 0.38 8.56 -12.98
CA PHE A 43 0.44 7.31 -13.74
C PHE A 43 0.64 7.56 -15.24
N SER A 44 0.04 8.61 -15.79
CA SER A 44 0.16 8.93 -17.22
C SER A 44 1.55 9.43 -17.58
N THR A 45 2.18 10.25 -16.74
CA THR A 45 3.57 10.68 -16.94
C THR A 45 4.57 9.53 -16.86
N LEU A 46 4.23 8.46 -16.13
CA LEU A 46 4.98 7.21 -16.10
C LEU A 46 4.63 6.27 -17.27
N GLY A 47 3.76 6.70 -18.18
CA GLY A 47 3.34 5.95 -19.34
C GLY A 47 2.18 4.97 -19.11
N TRP A 48 1.57 4.95 -17.92
CA TRP A 48 0.42 4.13 -17.58
C TRP A 48 -0.89 4.90 -17.81
N SER A 49 -1.45 4.76 -19.02
CA SER A 49 -2.71 5.41 -19.44
C SER A 49 -3.56 4.48 -20.29
N GLY A 50 -4.86 4.74 -20.40
CA GLY A 50 -5.78 3.95 -21.21
C GLY A 50 -5.72 2.46 -20.85
N HIS A 51 -5.61 1.60 -21.87
CA HIS A 51 -5.59 0.14 -21.69
C HIS A 51 -4.47 -0.34 -20.75
N SER A 52 -3.28 0.25 -20.83
CA SER A 52 -2.16 -0.14 -19.95
C SER A 52 -2.46 0.12 -18.48
N TYR A 53 -3.17 1.19 -18.17
CA TYR A 53 -3.59 1.46 -16.79
C TYR A 53 -4.59 0.42 -16.27
N LEU A 54 -5.49 -0.10 -17.11
CA LEU A 54 -6.44 -1.14 -16.72
C LEU A 54 -5.75 -2.46 -16.34
N THR A 55 -4.59 -2.75 -16.94
CA THR A 55 -3.81 -3.95 -16.62
C THR A 55 -2.88 -3.78 -15.42
N LEU A 56 -2.67 -2.55 -14.94
CA LEU A 56 -1.71 -2.23 -13.88
C LEU A 56 -1.96 -3.00 -12.58
N ALA A 57 -3.22 -3.12 -12.15
CA ALA A 57 -3.57 -3.87 -10.95
C ALA A 57 -3.17 -5.35 -11.04
N SER A 58 -3.33 -5.98 -12.20
CA SER A 58 -2.93 -7.37 -12.45
C SER A 58 -1.41 -7.51 -12.43
N ALA A 59 -0.70 -6.58 -13.07
CA ALA A 59 0.76 -6.55 -13.07
C ALA A 59 1.32 -6.35 -11.65
N MET A 60 0.72 -5.48 -10.85
CA MET A 60 1.11 -5.27 -9.44
C MET A 60 0.86 -6.52 -8.59
N LYS A 61 -0.21 -7.27 -8.84
CA LYS A 61 -0.46 -8.55 -8.15
C LYS A 61 0.59 -9.58 -8.49
N SER A 62 1.01 -9.69 -9.75
CA SER A 62 2.06 -10.65 -10.16
C SER A 62 3.42 -10.36 -9.50
N GLU A 63 3.66 -9.12 -9.10
CA GLU A 63 4.87 -8.67 -8.39
C GLU A 63 4.72 -8.67 -6.86
N SER A 64 3.69 -9.30 -6.32
CA SER A 64 3.37 -9.34 -4.89
C SER A 64 2.83 -10.71 -4.46
N ASN A 65 2.66 -10.92 -3.16
CA ASN A 65 1.93 -12.05 -2.62
C ASN A 65 0.45 -11.71 -2.34
N LEU A 66 -0.06 -10.63 -2.94
CA LEU A 66 -1.46 -10.22 -2.83
C LEU A 66 -2.34 -11.06 -3.74
N ALA A 67 -3.39 -11.64 -3.19
CA ALA A 67 -4.46 -12.31 -3.91
C ALA A 67 -5.71 -11.42 -3.98
N ASN A 68 -6.73 -11.84 -4.72
CA ASN A 68 -8.01 -11.13 -4.77
C ASN A 68 -8.66 -11.03 -3.37
N GLN A 69 -8.48 -12.05 -2.53
CA GLN A 69 -9.01 -12.08 -1.17
C GLN A 69 -8.29 -11.09 -0.24
N THR A 70 -7.01 -10.81 -0.47
CA THR A 70 -6.18 -9.97 0.39
C THR A 70 -5.95 -8.56 -0.16
N TRP A 71 -6.32 -8.29 -1.42
CA TRP A 71 -6.36 -6.93 -1.96
C TRP A 71 -7.81 -6.52 -2.20
N ARG A 72 -8.42 -5.88 -1.21
CA ARG A 72 -9.83 -5.49 -1.20
C ARG A 72 -9.97 -3.96 -1.26
N TYR A 73 -10.73 -3.50 -2.24
CA TYR A 73 -11.12 -2.12 -2.44
C TYR A 73 -12.64 -2.04 -2.33
N VAL A 74 -13.14 -1.59 -1.17
CA VAL A 74 -14.51 -1.77 -0.74
C VAL A 74 -15.22 -0.45 -0.47
N LYS A 75 -16.54 -0.44 -0.42
CA LYS A 75 -17.30 0.72 0.05
C LYS A 75 -16.93 1.05 1.49
N ASP A 76 -17.03 2.32 1.85
CA ASP A 76 -16.68 2.80 3.20
C ASP A 76 -17.43 2.03 4.31
N ALA A 77 -18.72 1.78 4.10
CA ALA A 77 -19.54 1.02 5.03
C ALA A 77 -19.13 -0.46 5.20
N GLU A 78 -18.43 -1.03 4.20
CA GLU A 78 -18.01 -2.43 4.17
C GLU A 78 -16.60 -2.64 4.75
N LEU A 79 -15.82 -1.59 4.99
CA LEU A 79 -14.43 -1.70 5.39
C LEU A 79 -14.25 -2.52 6.68
N ASN A 80 -15.00 -2.21 7.71
CA ASN A 80 -14.87 -2.89 9.00
C ASN A 80 -15.33 -4.36 8.95
N SER A 81 -16.40 -4.68 8.21
CA SER A 81 -16.85 -6.06 8.03
C SER A 81 -15.84 -6.88 7.23
N THR A 82 -15.25 -6.30 6.18
CA THR A 82 -14.18 -6.94 5.39
C THR A 82 -12.94 -7.23 6.23
N LEU A 83 -12.53 -6.30 7.09
CA LEU A 83 -11.40 -6.54 8.00
C LEU A 83 -11.69 -7.63 9.04
N ARG A 84 -12.94 -7.76 9.51
CA ARG A 84 -13.36 -8.86 10.39
C ARG A 84 -13.38 -10.20 9.66
N GLU A 85 -13.94 -10.24 8.45
CA GLU A 85 -13.95 -11.42 7.57
C GLU A 85 -12.53 -11.96 7.35
N LEU A 86 -11.55 -11.08 7.14
CA LEU A 86 -10.15 -11.45 6.97
C LEU A 86 -9.41 -11.76 8.28
N GLY A 87 -10.07 -11.61 9.43
CA GLY A 87 -9.47 -11.82 10.74
C GLY A 87 -8.42 -10.78 11.15
N VAL A 88 -8.41 -9.60 10.51
CA VAL A 88 -7.40 -8.55 10.71
C VAL A 88 -7.97 -7.26 11.28
N PHE A 89 -9.17 -7.30 11.84
CA PHE A 89 -9.80 -6.10 12.40
C PHE A 89 -9.07 -5.61 13.68
N ASN A 90 -8.75 -6.49 14.61
CA ASN A 90 -8.08 -6.13 15.87
C ASN A 90 -6.58 -6.31 15.79
N LYS A 91 -6.10 -7.33 15.09
CA LYS A 91 -4.69 -7.72 15.01
C LYS A 91 -4.32 -8.11 13.59
N TYR A 92 -3.04 -8.06 13.29
CA TYR A 92 -2.47 -8.56 12.03
C TYR A 92 -1.33 -9.54 12.31
N THR A 93 -0.98 -10.32 11.29
CA THR A 93 0.21 -11.18 11.26
C THR A 93 1.10 -10.78 10.09
N LEU A 94 2.33 -11.26 10.07
CA LEU A 94 3.27 -11.03 8.96
C LEU A 94 3.39 -12.24 8.03
N ASP A 95 2.42 -13.15 8.07
CA ASP A 95 2.44 -14.38 7.24
C ASP A 95 2.07 -14.11 5.80
N LYS A 96 1.25 -13.10 5.57
CA LYS A 96 0.74 -12.74 4.25
C LYS A 96 0.64 -11.23 4.08
N GLU A 97 0.81 -10.79 2.85
CA GLU A 97 0.53 -9.42 2.48
C GLU A 97 -0.99 -9.20 2.38
N LEU A 98 -1.43 -8.02 2.76
CA LEU A 98 -2.82 -7.60 2.60
C LEU A 98 -2.93 -6.09 2.39
N CYS A 99 -3.96 -5.68 1.66
CA CYS A 99 -4.38 -4.30 1.49
C CYS A 99 -5.90 -4.24 1.48
N VAL A 100 -6.49 -3.57 2.45
CA VAL A 100 -7.94 -3.36 2.54
C VAL A 100 -8.18 -1.87 2.76
N TYR A 101 -8.86 -1.23 1.82
CA TYR A 101 -9.09 0.22 1.90
C TYR A 101 -10.42 0.62 1.25
N ALA A 102 -10.96 1.72 1.76
CA ALA A 102 -12.24 2.23 1.33
C ALA A 102 -12.15 2.92 -0.03
N LYS A 103 -13.18 2.72 -0.85
CA LYS A 103 -13.42 3.49 -2.07
C LYS A 103 -13.60 4.95 -1.72
N GLY A 104 -12.91 5.82 -2.45
CA GLY A 104 -13.11 7.25 -2.48
C GLY A 104 -13.45 7.68 -3.91
N ASP A 105 -12.98 8.85 -4.27
CA ASP A 105 -13.05 9.41 -5.63
C ASP A 105 -11.99 8.83 -6.58
N LYS A 106 -11.08 8.00 -6.08
CA LYS A 106 -9.94 7.44 -6.83
C LYS A 106 -10.21 6.01 -7.26
N GLN A 107 -9.60 5.62 -8.38
CA GLN A 107 -9.63 4.23 -8.83
C GLN A 107 -8.80 3.32 -7.90
N LYS A 108 -8.96 2.01 -8.06
CA LYS A 108 -8.36 1.00 -7.16
C LYS A 108 -6.85 1.20 -6.93
N VAL A 109 -6.06 1.33 -7.99
CA VAL A 109 -4.61 1.49 -7.89
C VAL A 109 -4.23 2.85 -7.32
N GLU A 110 -4.88 3.91 -7.79
CA GLU A 110 -4.68 5.27 -7.24
C GLU A 110 -5.01 5.32 -5.75
N GLY A 111 -6.12 4.71 -5.34
CA GLY A 111 -6.53 4.63 -3.94
C GLY A 111 -5.49 3.93 -3.06
N LEU A 112 -4.85 2.87 -3.58
CA LEU A 112 -3.77 2.18 -2.87
C LEU A 112 -2.55 3.10 -2.68
N PHE A 113 -2.07 3.73 -3.74
CA PHE A 113 -0.93 4.65 -3.64
C PHE A 113 -1.24 5.86 -2.75
N TYR A 114 -2.45 6.39 -2.82
CA TYR A 114 -2.90 7.46 -1.96
C TYR A 114 -2.93 7.05 -0.48
N MET A 115 -3.38 5.82 -0.18
CA MET A 115 -3.35 5.26 1.16
C MET A 115 -1.91 5.11 1.68
N ILE A 116 -1.00 4.54 0.89
CA ILE A 116 0.42 4.39 1.26
C ILE A 116 1.05 5.77 1.52
N ARG A 117 0.83 6.72 0.61
CA ARG A 117 1.31 8.11 0.75
C ARG A 117 0.85 8.72 2.06
N ASN A 118 -0.42 8.61 2.38
CA ASN A 118 -0.97 9.22 3.59
C ASN A 118 -0.45 8.56 4.86
N ALA A 119 -0.32 7.23 4.88
CA ALA A 119 0.24 6.52 6.02
C ALA A 119 1.68 6.96 6.29
N LEU A 120 2.51 7.08 5.26
CA LEU A 120 3.89 7.53 5.37
C LEU A 120 3.99 9.01 5.78
N ALA A 121 3.23 9.88 5.13
CA ALA A 121 3.26 11.33 5.40
C ALA A 121 2.80 11.69 6.82
N HIS A 122 1.86 10.92 7.38
CA HIS A 122 1.33 11.14 8.73
C HIS A 122 1.98 10.26 9.80
N GLY A 123 2.99 9.45 9.46
CA GLY A 123 3.65 8.56 10.42
C GLY A 123 2.77 7.41 10.93
N SER A 124 1.67 7.09 10.23
CA SER A 124 0.72 6.04 10.61
C SER A 124 1.16 4.68 10.06
N PHE A 125 2.36 4.26 10.42
CA PHE A 125 2.94 2.99 9.99
C PHE A 125 3.87 2.39 11.06
N ARG A 126 4.12 1.09 10.93
CA ARG A 126 5.12 0.32 11.68
C ARG A 126 5.98 -0.47 10.71
N TYR A 127 7.26 -0.50 10.94
CA TYR A 127 8.20 -1.35 10.25
C TYR A 127 8.51 -2.60 11.07
N HIS A 128 8.60 -3.73 10.40
CA HIS A 128 9.05 -4.99 10.98
C HIS A 128 10.18 -5.58 10.15
N CYS A 129 11.25 -5.96 10.83
CA CYS A 129 12.31 -6.78 10.26
C CYS A 129 12.24 -8.17 10.91
N THR A 130 12.04 -9.19 10.11
CA THR A 130 11.87 -10.58 10.53
C THR A 130 12.77 -11.52 9.71
N LYS A 131 12.84 -12.78 10.11
CA LYS A 131 13.54 -13.81 9.32
C LYS A 131 12.94 -14.04 7.92
N THR A 132 11.66 -13.72 7.75
CA THR A 132 10.92 -13.91 6.48
C THR A 132 10.90 -12.65 5.60
N GLY A 133 11.50 -11.56 6.07
CA GLY A 133 11.61 -10.31 5.33
C GLY A 133 11.27 -9.07 6.14
N GLU A 134 11.28 -7.96 5.45
CA GLU A 134 10.95 -6.64 5.97
C GLU A 134 9.53 -6.26 5.56
N TYR A 135 8.75 -5.74 6.49
CA TYR A 135 7.34 -5.41 6.27
C TYR A 135 7.07 -3.96 6.69
N LEU A 136 6.24 -3.30 5.92
CA LEU A 136 5.61 -2.04 6.27
C LEU A 136 4.13 -2.29 6.56
N VAL A 137 3.72 -1.99 7.78
CA VAL A 137 2.32 -2.10 8.23
C VAL A 137 1.76 -0.69 8.34
N MET A 138 0.65 -0.44 7.72
CA MET A 138 0.10 0.89 7.54
C MET A 138 -1.38 0.96 7.90
N GLN A 139 -1.78 2.11 8.43
CA GLN A 139 -3.19 2.43 8.66
C GLN A 139 -3.45 3.87 8.26
N THR A 140 -4.59 4.14 7.69
CA THR A 140 -5.05 5.51 7.42
C THR A 140 -6.44 5.74 8.01
N SER A 141 -6.66 6.95 8.49
CA SER A 141 -7.94 7.40 9.01
C SER A 141 -8.25 8.82 8.49
N ARG A 142 -9.52 9.16 8.41
CA ARG A 142 -9.98 10.50 8.07
C ARG A 142 -11.15 10.86 8.97
N ASN A 143 -11.07 11.99 9.68
CA ASN A 143 -12.10 12.45 10.63
C ASN A 143 -12.45 11.36 11.68
N GLY A 144 -11.44 10.70 12.24
CA GLY A 144 -11.62 9.63 13.21
C GLY A 144 -12.10 8.28 12.65
N LYS A 145 -12.44 8.21 11.36
CA LYS A 145 -12.88 6.97 10.71
C LYS A 145 -11.72 6.29 10.00
N LEU A 146 -11.59 4.98 10.20
CA LEU A 146 -10.65 4.14 9.48
C LEU A 146 -10.92 4.19 7.97
N ARG A 147 -9.87 4.35 7.17
CA ARG A 147 -9.94 4.40 5.69
C ARG A 147 -9.20 3.25 5.01
N GLY A 148 -8.24 2.64 5.69
CA GLY A 148 -7.52 1.51 5.13
C GLY A 148 -6.44 0.97 6.05
N ARG A 149 -6.09 -0.28 5.80
CA ARG A 149 -5.01 -1.03 6.44
C ARG A 149 -4.24 -1.85 5.44
N ALA A 150 -2.94 -1.93 5.61
CA ALA A 150 -2.09 -2.75 4.76
C ALA A 150 -0.94 -3.36 5.55
N VAL A 151 -0.56 -4.56 5.14
CA VAL A 151 0.69 -5.24 5.50
C VAL A 151 1.38 -5.59 4.20
N ILE A 152 2.49 -4.94 3.88
CA ILE A 152 3.17 -5.10 2.58
C ILE A 152 4.67 -5.30 2.84
N LYS A 153 5.28 -6.22 2.11
CA LYS A 153 6.74 -6.38 2.12
C LYS A 153 7.44 -5.19 1.49
N ILE A 154 8.57 -4.80 2.04
CA ILE A 154 9.42 -3.75 1.44
C ILE A 154 9.83 -4.14 0.01
N ASP A 155 10.13 -5.42 -0.23
CA ASP A 155 10.45 -5.91 -1.57
C ASP A 155 9.29 -5.78 -2.55
N THR A 156 8.05 -5.97 -2.11
CA THR A 156 6.86 -5.72 -2.93
C THR A 156 6.77 -4.24 -3.32
N LEU A 157 6.98 -3.33 -2.37
CA LEU A 157 7.01 -1.89 -2.65
C LEU A 157 8.10 -1.53 -3.66
N LYS A 158 9.30 -2.12 -3.52
CA LYS A 158 10.40 -1.92 -4.48
C LYS A 158 10.05 -2.44 -5.88
N ARG A 159 9.47 -3.65 -5.98
CA ARG A 159 9.02 -4.22 -7.26
C ARG A 159 7.93 -3.37 -7.91
N TRP A 160 6.96 -2.86 -7.16
CA TRP A 160 5.94 -1.96 -7.69
C TRP A 160 6.52 -0.68 -8.27
N ARG A 161 7.51 -0.07 -7.59
CA ARG A 161 8.20 1.12 -8.16
C ARG A 161 9.00 0.76 -9.42
N SER A 162 9.69 -0.35 -9.43
CA SER A 162 10.37 -0.85 -10.64
C SER A 162 9.41 -1.09 -11.79
N LEU A 163 8.25 -1.71 -11.52
CA LEU A 163 7.18 -1.94 -12.49
C LEU A 163 6.67 -0.61 -13.06
N LEU A 164 6.38 0.37 -12.22
CA LEU A 164 5.90 1.68 -12.69
C LEU A 164 6.89 2.37 -13.62
N ASN A 165 8.19 2.27 -13.32
CA ASN A 165 9.25 2.91 -14.09
C ASN A 165 9.66 2.12 -15.36
N ASN A 166 9.29 0.82 -15.45
CA ASN A 166 9.69 -0.08 -16.55
C ASN A 166 8.49 -0.67 -17.29
N ARG A 167 7.54 0.16 -17.65
CA ARG A 167 6.28 -0.23 -18.31
C ARG A 167 6.48 -1.23 -19.46
N ARG A 168 7.49 -1.02 -20.34
CA ARG A 168 7.73 -1.85 -21.52
C ARG A 168 7.96 -3.34 -21.21
N LYS A 169 8.44 -3.66 -20.00
CA LYS A 169 8.64 -5.04 -19.56
C LYS A 169 7.33 -5.79 -19.34
N TYR A 170 6.24 -5.09 -19.05
CA TYR A 170 4.96 -5.64 -18.61
C TYR A 170 3.84 -5.51 -19.64
N LEU A 171 4.10 -4.81 -20.74
CA LEU A 171 3.17 -4.63 -21.86
C LEU A 171 3.73 -5.37 -23.08
N LYS A 172 3.71 -6.69 -23.01
CA LYS A 172 3.89 -7.56 -24.20
C LYS A 172 2.56 -7.88 -24.83
#